data_6f9d1a30c715584337451f8a1e81fa38
#
_entry.id   6f9d1a30c715584337451f8a1e81fa38
#
_cell.length_a   1.000
_cell.length_b   1.000
_cell.length_c   1.000
_cell.angle_alpha   90.00
_cell.angle_beta   90.00
_cell.angle_gamma   90.00
#
_symmetry.space_group_name_H-M   'P 1'
#
loop_
_entity.id
_entity.type
_entity.pdbx_description
1 polymer ?
#
loop_
_entity_poly.entity_id
_entity_poly.type
_entity_poly.pdbx_seq_one_letter_code
_entity_poly.pdbx_strand_id
1 'polypeptide(L)'
;MLNRRALAMASLVGTVLQIAMVVAGHANKSIAGLFAVGGMGFSLIAGVLYVMYARGSEPSSPVLGGLIAGAVCALIGIAVSYLLGDVPVTLLALGTLSSAVTGAIGGLVGRLFARAPSSA
;
A
#
# COMPACT_ATOMS: atom_id res chain seq x y z
N MET A 1 -17.88 6.73 3.69
CA MET A 1 -17.02 7.86 3.32
C MET A 1 -15.58 7.59 3.68
N LEU A 2 -14.68 8.07 2.84
CA LEU A 2 -13.26 7.90 3.11
C LEU A 2 -12.78 8.95 4.10
N ASN A 3 -11.87 8.54 4.98
CA ASN A 3 -11.18 9.46 5.87
C ASN A 3 -9.95 9.99 5.12
N ARG A 4 -10.02 11.23 4.67
CA ARG A 4 -8.96 11.82 3.84
C ARG A 4 -7.63 11.88 4.56
N ARG A 5 -7.64 12.22 5.83
CA ARG A 5 -6.41 12.33 6.61
C ARG A 5 -5.74 10.95 6.77
N ALA A 6 -6.55 9.95 7.13
CA ALA A 6 -6.03 8.60 7.26
C ALA A 6 -5.50 8.07 5.93
N LEU A 7 -6.22 8.37 4.83
CA LEU A 7 -5.80 7.96 3.51
C LEU A 7 -4.47 8.61 3.12
N ALA A 8 -4.32 9.90 3.37
CA ALA A 8 -3.09 10.61 3.07
C ALA A 8 -1.92 10.07 3.87
N MET A 9 -2.12 9.81 5.16
CA MET A 9 -1.06 9.29 6.03
C MET A 9 -0.66 7.88 5.66
N ALA A 10 -1.63 7.02 5.41
CA ALA A 10 -1.36 5.63 5.03
C ALA A 10 -0.64 5.58 3.68
N SER A 11 -1.11 6.38 2.72
CA SER A 11 -0.48 6.43 1.40
C SER A 11 0.94 6.98 1.49
N LEU A 12 1.16 7.99 2.33
CA LEU A 12 2.49 8.55 2.53
C LEU A 12 3.46 7.52 3.08
N VAL A 13 3.06 6.81 4.14
CA VAL A 13 3.92 5.79 4.74
C VAL A 13 4.19 4.66 3.74
N GLY A 14 3.14 4.18 3.07
CA GLY A 14 3.30 3.13 2.07
C GLY A 14 4.20 3.56 0.93
N THR A 15 4.07 4.82 0.47
CA THR A 15 4.90 5.36 -0.60
C THR A 15 6.37 5.43 -0.17
N VAL A 16 6.64 5.89 1.04
CA VAL A 16 8.01 5.95 1.56
C VAL A 16 8.63 4.55 1.58
N LEU A 17 7.88 3.56 2.04
CA LEU A 17 8.36 2.17 2.05
C LEU A 17 8.61 1.65 0.65
N GLN A 18 7.72 1.94 -0.28
CA GLN A 18 7.87 1.51 -1.68
C GLN A 18 9.10 2.15 -2.31
N ILE A 19 9.28 3.45 -2.13
CA ILE A 19 10.41 4.16 -2.71
C ILE A 19 11.71 3.66 -2.11
N ALA A 20 11.76 3.44 -0.82
CA ALA A 20 12.95 2.89 -0.16
C ALA A 20 13.32 1.53 -0.76
N MET A 21 12.32 0.67 -0.98
CA MET A 21 12.55 -0.64 -1.58
C MET A 21 13.04 -0.50 -3.03
N VAL A 22 12.43 0.39 -3.80
CA VAL A 22 12.79 0.61 -5.20
C VAL A 22 14.22 1.13 -5.32
N VAL A 23 14.60 2.09 -4.50
CA VAL A 23 15.95 2.64 -4.51
C VAL A 23 16.97 1.57 -4.11
N ALA A 24 16.66 0.81 -3.06
CA ALA A 24 17.53 -0.29 -2.64
C ALA A 24 17.68 -1.35 -3.74
N GLY A 25 16.59 -1.67 -4.42
CA GLY A 25 16.60 -2.64 -5.51
C GLY A 25 17.34 -2.15 -6.75
N HIS A 26 17.32 -0.84 -6.99
CA HIS A 26 18.09 -0.26 -8.08
C HIS A 26 19.60 -0.46 -7.82
N ALA A 27 20.00 -0.31 -6.58
CA ALA A 27 21.41 -0.50 -6.21
C ALA A 27 21.80 -1.98 -6.05
N ASN A 28 20.82 -2.85 -5.75
CA ASN A 28 21.10 -4.26 -5.48
C ASN A 28 20.03 -5.13 -6.15
N LYS A 29 20.44 -5.89 -7.18
CA LYS A 29 19.51 -6.71 -7.96
C LYS A 29 18.85 -7.82 -7.15
N SER A 30 19.46 -8.28 -6.08
CA SER A 30 18.84 -9.28 -5.21
C SER A 30 17.59 -8.73 -4.56
N ILE A 31 17.60 -7.44 -4.19
CA ILE A 31 16.44 -6.76 -3.63
C ILE A 31 15.39 -6.54 -4.72
N ALA A 32 15.83 -6.22 -5.95
CA ALA A 32 14.90 -6.05 -7.07
C ALA A 32 14.07 -7.29 -7.32
N GLY A 33 14.63 -8.47 -7.10
CA GLY A 33 13.91 -9.73 -7.25
C GLY A 33 12.77 -9.91 -6.24
N LEU A 34 12.73 -9.10 -5.20
CA LEU A 34 11.68 -9.16 -4.18
C LEU A 34 10.59 -8.10 -4.38
N PHE A 35 10.64 -7.34 -5.47
CA PHE A 35 9.72 -6.23 -5.69
C PHE A 35 8.25 -6.65 -5.64
N ALA A 36 7.92 -7.77 -6.28
CA ALA A 36 6.52 -8.20 -6.33
C ALA A 36 6.00 -8.48 -4.91
N VAL A 37 6.73 -9.29 -4.16
CA VAL A 37 6.32 -9.65 -2.80
C VAL A 37 6.40 -8.44 -1.88
N GLY A 38 7.51 -7.70 -1.95
CA GLY A 38 7.71 -6.53 -1.10
C GLY A 38 6.69 -5.44 -1.38
N GLY A 39 6.42 -5.17 -2.67
CA GLY A 39 5.45 -4.15 -3.06
C GLY A 39 4.04 -4.49 -2.60
N MET A 40 3.62 -5.74 -2.79
CA MET A 40 2.33 -6.19 -2.31
C MET A 40 2.26 -6.16 -0.79
N GLY A 41 3.34 -6.55 -0.11
CA GLY A 41 3.41 -6.48 1.34
C GLY A 41 3.26 -5.06 1.85
N PHE A 42 3.93 -4.11 1.23
CA PHE A 42 3.80 -2.71 1.62
C PHE A 42 2.41 -2.16 1.32
N SER A 43 1.77 -2.60 0.24
CA SER A 43 0.40 -2.22 -0.06
C SER A 43 -0.58 -2.79 0.96
N LEU A 44 -0.35 -4.00 1.42
CA LEU A 44 -1.12 -4.59 2.50
C LEU A 44 -0.97 -3.74 3.77
N ILE A 45 0.26 -3.38 4.10
CA ILE A 45 0.54 -2.53 5.26
C ILE A 45 -0.16 -1.18 5.12
N ALA A 46 -0.13 -0.58 3.94
CA ALA A 46 -0.81 0.69 3.70
C ALA A 46 -2.31 0.56 3.95
N GLY A 47 -2.91 -0.53 3.51
CA GLY A 47 -4.32 -0.79 3.77
C GLY A 47 -4.64 -0.92 5.25
N VAL A 48 -3.81 -1.67 5.98
CA VAL A 48 -3.95 -1.80 7.43
C VAL A 48 -3.81 -0.44 8.10
N LEU A 49 -2.79 0.32 7.70
CA LEU A 49 -2.55 1.64 8.28
C LEU A 49 -3.71 2.60 8.03
N TYR A 50 -4.33 2.52 6.84
CA TYR A 50 -5.50 3.35 6.59
C TYR A 50 -6.56 3.13 7.68
N VAL A 51 -6.88 1.87 7.97
CA VAL A 51 -7.88 1.55 8.98
C VAL A 51 -7.44 2.01 10.35
N MET A 52 -6.17 1.83 10.68
CA MET A 52 -5.64 2.26 11.97
C MET A 52 -5.74 3.76 12.14
N TYR A 53 -5.40 4.53 11.11
CA TYR A 53 -5.47 5.98 11.15
C TYR A 53 -6.90 6.50 11.10
N ALA A 54 -7.82 5.72 10.53
CA ALA A 54 -9.22 6.11 10.40
C ALA A 54 -10.06 5.74 11.63
N ARG A 55 -9.45 5.13 12.64
CA ARG A 55 -10.18 4.71 13.84
C ARG A 55 -10.88 5.90 14.48
N GLY A 56 -12.11 5.67 14.87
CA GLY A 56 -12.92 6.71 15.47
C GLY A 56 -13.66 7.58 14.47
N SER A 57 -13.38 7.42 13.18
CA SER A 57 -14.09 8.14 12.12
C SER A 57 -15.15 7.23 11.53
N GLU A 58 -16.40 7.59 11.73
CA GLU A 58 -17.52 6.84 11.18
C GLU A 58 -18.30 7.70 10.21
N PRO A 59 -18.76 7.12 9.11
CA PRO A 59 -18.37 5.82 8.57
C PRO A 59 -17.11 5.95 7.71
N SER A 60 -16.22 5.00 7.80
CA SER A 60 -15.13 4.90 6.87
C SER A 60 -15.17 3.55 6.19
N SER A 61 -14.73 3.49 4.95
CA SER A 61 -14.71 2.25 4.19
C SER A 61 -13.31 1.65 4.23
N PRO A 62 -13.09 0.60 5.04
CA PRO A 62 -11.74 0.03 5.16
C PRO A 62 -11.28 -0.63 3.88
N VAL A 63 -12.16 -1.30 3.14
CA VAL A 63 -11.78 -1.96 1.91
C VAL A 63 -11.43 -0.93 0.84
N LEU A 64 -12.29 0.06 0.65
CA LEU A 64 -12.06 1.08 -0.38
C LEU A 64 -10.85 1.95 -0.03
N GLY A 65 -10.72 2.35 1.22
CA GLY A 65 -9.57 3.14 1.67
C GLY A 65 -8.27 2.38 1.52
N GLY A 66 -8.27 1.11 1.89
CA GLY A 66 -7.11 0.24 1.72
C GLY A 66 -6.75 0.05 0.27
N LEU A 67 -7.75 -0.13 -0.59
CA LEU A 67 -7.55 -0.26 -2.03
C LEU A 67 -6.87 0.99 -2.59
N ILE A 68 -7.37 2.16 -2.26
CA ILE A 68 -6.82 3.43 -2.76
C ILE A 68 -5.42 3.65 -2.21
N ALA A 69 -5.20 3.42 -0.92
CA ALA A 69 -3.88 3.59 -0.32
C ALA A 69 -2.86 2.66 -0.96
N GLY A 70 -3.23 1.40 -1.14
CA GLY A 70 -2.35 0.43 -1.79
C GLY A 70 -2.06 0.80 -3.23
N ALA A 71 -3.08 1.21 -3.98
CA ALA A 71 -2.90 1.60 -5.37
C ALA A 71 -2.00 2.84 -5.50
N VAL A 72 -2.22 3.85 -4.67
CA VAL A 72 -1.45 5.10 -4.71
C VAL A 72 0.01 4.82 -4.40
N CYS A 73 0.30 4.12 -3.31
CA CYS A 73 1.70 3.88 -2.94
C CYS A 73 2.41 3.01 -3.97
N ALA A 74 1.73 2.02 -4.53
CA ALA A 74 2.33 1.17 -5.55
C ALA A 74 2.53 1.92 -6.87
N LEU A 75 1.56 2.73 -7.27
CA LEU A 75 1.68 3.51 -8.49
C LEU A 75 2.91 4.41 -8.44
N ILE A 76 3.09 5.11 -7.34
CA ILE A 76 4.24 6.00 -7.18
C ILE A 76 5.54 5.20 -7.15
N GLY A 77 5.59 4.12 -6.38
CA GLY A 77 6.78 3.28 -6.28
C GLY A 77 7.16 2.66 -7.61
N ILE A 78 6.18 2.11 -8.33
CA ILE A 78 6.45 1.49 -9.63
C ILE A 78 6.84 2.55 -10.65
N ALA A 79 6.23 3.73 -10.60
CA ALA A 79 6.60 4.81 -11.50
C ALA A 79 8.06 5.22 -11.29
N VAL A 80 8.51 5.32 -10.05
CA VAL A 80 9.92 5.61 -9.76
C VAL A 80 10.81 4.49 -10.32
N SER A 81 10.44 3.24 -10.11
CA SER A 81 11.20 2.10 -10.62
C SER A 81 11.26 2.10 -12.15
N TYR A 82 10.16 2.47 -12.80
CA TYR A 82 10.11 2.57 -14.25
C TYR A 82 11.05 3.69 -14.73
N LEU A 83 11.04 4.83 -14.08
CA LEU A 83 11.91 5.96 -14.45
C LEU A 83 13.38 5.62 -14.22
N LEU A 84 13.69 4.74 -13.27
CA LEU A 84 15.04 4.25 -13.06
C LEU A 84 15.44 3.17 -14.07
N GLY A 85 14.51 2.74 -14.92
CA GLY A 85 14.78 1.75 -15.95
C GLY A 85 14.76 0.31 -15.45
N ASP A 86 14.24 0.07 -14.24
CA ASP A 86 14.29 -1.25 -13.64
C ASP A 86 13.12 -2.15 -14.02
N VAL A 87 11.98 -1.58 -14.39
CA VAL A 87 10.78 -2.34 -14.72
C VAL A 87 10.11 -1.80 -15.97
N PRO A 88 9.37 -2.66 -16.70
CA PRO A 88 8.64 -2.21 -17.89
C PRO A 88 7.36 -1.46 -17.51
N VAL A 89 6.84 -0.68 -18.46
CA VAL A 89 5.62 0.11 -18.23
C VAL A 89 4.41 -0.77 -17.95
N THR A 90 4.39 -2.00 -18.47
CA THR A 90 3.29 -2.93 -18.19
C THR A 90 3.14 -3.22 -16.71
N LEU A 91 4.24 -3.19 -15.97
CA LEU A 91 4.19 -3.42 -14.54
C LEU A 91 3.50 -2.28 -13.81
N LEU A 92 3.51 -1.08 -14.39
CA LEU A 92 2.81 0.06 -13.81
C LEU A 92 1.30 -0.25 -13.68
N ALA A 93 0.71 -0.81 -14.72
CA ALA A 93 -0.70 -1.18 -14.68
C ALA A 93 -0.95 -2.44 -13.84
N LEU A 94 -0.22 -3.51 -14.13
CA LEU A 94 -0.44 -4.78 -13.45
C LEU A 94 -0.08 -4.73 -11.97
N GLY A 95 1.04 -4.09 -11.66
CA GLY A 95 1.48 -3.96 -10.28
C GLY A 95 0.55 -3.09 -9.47
N THR A 96 0.05 -2.00 -10.07
CA THR A 96 -0.89 -1.12 -9.39
C THR A 96 -2.21 -1.84 -9.12
N LEU A 97 -2.73 -2.59 -10.09
CA LEU A 97 -3.96 -3.37 -9.88
C LEU A 97 -3.78 -4.43 -8.81
N SER A 98 -2.69 -5.17 -8.85
CA SER A 98 -2.40 -6.19 -7.83
C SER A 98 -2.26 -5.57 -6.45
N SER A 99 -1.60 -4.43 -6.37
CA SER A 99 -1.41 -3.73 -5.11
C SER A 99 -2.70 -3.11 -4.60
N ALA A 100 -3.58 -2.68 -5.49
CA ALA A 100 -4.91 -2.20 -5.10
C ALA A 100 -5.69 -3.32 -4.41
N VAL A 101 -5.68 -4.51 -4.99
CA VAL A 101 -6.34 -5.67 -4.40
C VAL A 101 -5.70 -6.01 -3.05
N THR A 102 -4.38 -6.02 -2.99
CA THR A 102 -3.66 -6.31 -1.74
C THR A 102 -3.96 -5.25 -0.67
N GLY A 103 -4.02 -3.98 -1.09
CA GLY A 103 -4.39 -2.90 -0.18
C GLY A 103 -5.82 -3.04 0.34
N ALA A 104 -6.74 -3.48 -0.51
CA ALA A 104 -8.11 -3.76 -0.09
C ALA A 104 -8.14 -4.88 0.95
N ILE A 105 -7.36 -5.93 0.73
CA ILE A 105 -7.21 -7.02 1.70
C ILE A 105 -6.61 -6.48 3.00
N GLY A 106 -5.62 -5.60 2.91
CA GLY A 106 -5.04 -4.95 4.07
C GLY A 106 -6.06 -4.14 4.86
N GLY A 107 -6.94 -3.43 4.15
CA GLY A 107 -8.03 -2.70 4.79
C GLY A 107 -8.96 -3.63 5.55
N LEU A 108 -9.30 -4.75 4.92
CA LEU A 108 -10.16 -5.76 5.55
C LEU A 108 -9.49 -6.37 6.78
N VAL A 109 -8.22 -6.74 6.66
CA VAL A 109 -7.44 -7.28 7.77
C VAL A 109 -7.35 -6.27 8.92
N GLY A 110 -7.06 -5.01 8.58
CA GLY A 110 -7.01 -3.95 9.58
C GLY A 110 -8.32 -3.76 10.30
N ARG A 111 -9.43 -3.87 9.56
CA ARG A 111 -10.76 -3.80 10.15
C ARG A 111 -10.98 -4.93 11.17
N LEU A 112 -10.54 -6.14 10.81
CA LEU A 112 -10.69 -7.28 11.72
C LEU A 112 -9.89 -7.05 13.00
N PHE A 113 -8.67 -6.53 12.91
CA PHE A 113 -7.87 -6.21 14.08
C PHE A 113 -8.46 -5.06 14.87
N ALA A 114 -8.97 -4.05 14.20
CA ALA A 114 -9.58 -2.90 14.87
C ALA A 114 -10.85 -3.30 15.62
N ARG A 115 -11.53 -4.32 15.11
CA ARG A 115 -12.75 -4.85 15.75
C ARG A 115 -12.43 -5.94 16.75
N ALA A 116 -11.19 -6.41 16.78
CA ALA A 116 -10.79 -7.40 17.75
C ALA A 116 -11.14 -6.85 19.14
N PRO A 117 -11.66 -7.68 19.99
CA PRO A 117 -12.28 -7.19 21.22
C PRO A 117 -11.25 -6.57 22.15
N SER A 118 -11.02 -5.33 21.93
CA SER A 118 -10.36 -4.50 22.92
C SER A 118 -11.17 -4.49 24.20
N SER A 119 -12.41 -4.79 24.05
CA SER A 119 -13.32 -4.96 25.16
C SER A 119 -12.97 -6.12 26.06
N ALA A 120 -12.16 -6.98 25.57
CA ALA A 120 -11.82 -8.12 26.39
C ALA A 120 -11.22 -7.65 27.68
#